data_1100cf20bea014a16d9746cca5ba707b
#
_entry.id   1100cf20bea014a16d9746cca5ba707b
#
_cell.length_a   1.000
_cell.length_b   1.000
_cell.length_c   1.000
_cell.angle_alpha   90.00
_cell.angle_beta   90.00
_cell.angle_gamma   90.00
#
_symmetry.space_group_name_H-M   'P 1'
#
loop_
_entity.id
_entity.type
_entity.pdbx_description
1 polymer ?
#
loop_
_entity_poly.entity_id
_entity_poly.type
_entity_poly.pdbx_seq_one_letter_code
_entity_poly.pdbx_strand_id
1 'polypeptide(L)'
;MTSDSLQAAPNSVRIGPFFVTQGIHNLRDYGGYAIPGGGRVRSGVLFRSGQHMEASDDDLALLHALDIRTVIDLRGVSEREGFPCRRHPNFAAQVIAYEGETTNSPPHEGGGGQVMMTPQKARERMLAVYTRMPVNPAMIAIFSRYFNALDENDGGSLVHCFAGKDRTGIAASLLLHVLGVHHDDIVTEFLLTNDAPTRDILERQSLPRMEAHYGAIEPEALHNLMGVLPEYIDTYVAEVTRDHGSLDAYLATILGVDEARKQRLRAKLVA
;
A
#
# COMPACT_ATOMS: atom_id res chain seq x y z
N MET A 1 -22.65 23.24 10.72
CA MET A 1 -21.45 24.00 10.33
C MET A 1 -20.44 23.85 11.44
N THR A 2 -19.61 22.86 11.35
CA THR A 2 -18.35 22.76 12.10
C THR A 2 -17.36 22.19 11.11
N SER A 3 -16.52 23.07 10.56
CA SER A 3 -15.38 22.71 9.75
C SER A 3 -14.39 21.97 10.65
N ASP A 4 -14.31 20.67 10.47
CA ASP A 4 -13.24 19.87 11.03
C ASP A 4 -11.93 20.31 10.35
N SER A 5 -11.27 21.28 10.98
CA SER A 5 -9.96 21.76 10.56
C SER A 5 -8.95 20.68 10.92
N LEU A 6 -8.67 19.76 9.97
CA LEU A 6 -7.39 19.05 9.93
C LEU A 6 -6.30 20.12 10.12
N GLN A 7 -5.58 20.07 11.24
CA GLN A 7 -4.33 20.80 11.37
C GLN A 7 -3.37 20.23 10.32
N ALA A 8 -3.44 20.82 9.11
CA ALA A 8 -2.48 20.53 8.06
C ALA A 8 -1.09 20.81 8.62
N ALA A 9 -0.17 19.87 8.45
CA ALA A 9 1.23 20.13 8.69
C ALA A 9 1.59 21.48 8.04
N PRO A 10 2.15 22.44 8.78
CA PRO A 10 2.39 23.78 8.25
C PRO A 10 3.29 23.65 7.01
N ASN A 11 2.82 24.15 5.85
CA ASN A 11 3.45 24.15 4.54
C ASN A 11 3.38 22.86 3.69
N SER A 12 2.56 21.86 4.01
CA SER A 12 2.39 20.73 3.09
C SER A 12 1.54 21.14 1.88
N VAL A 13 2.15 21.12 0.69
CA VAL A 13 1.42 21.25 -0.58
C VAL A 13 0.74 19.92 -0.88
N ARG A 14 -0.55 19.98 -1.25
CA ARG A 14 -1.32 18.79 -1.65
C ARG A 14 -1.83 18.93 -3.09
N ILE A 15 -1.90 17.80 -3.79
CA ILE A 15 -2.58 17.66 -5.08
C ILE A 15 -3.64 16.58 -4.88
N GLY A 16 -4.89 16.99 -4.72
CA GLY A 16 -5.96 16.07 -4.31
C GLY A 16 -5.64 15.40 -2.96
N PRO A 17 -5.68 14.06 -2.86
CA PRO A 17 -5.37 13.34 -1.62
C PRO A 17 -3.86 13.22 -1.35
N PHE A 18 -3.00 13.54 -2.33
CA PHE A 18 -1.56 13.34 -2.26
C PHE A 18 -0.83 14.49 -1.55
N PHE A 19 0.18 14.15 -0.78
CA PHE A 19 1.22 15.09 -0.36
C PHE A 19 2.26 15.22 -1.47
N VAL A 20 2.67 16.44 -1.79
CA VAL A 20 3.75 16.69 -2.74
C VAL A 20 5.07 16.39 -2.06
N THR A 21 5.80 15.43 -2.59
CA THR A 21 7.09 14.93 -2.07
C THR A 21 8.11 14.84 -3.18
N GLN A 22 9.39 14.86 -2.83
CA GLN A 22 10.50 14.78 -3.78
C GLN A 22 10.95 13.33 -3.99
N GLY A 23 11.06 12.56 -2.90
CA GLY A 23 11.60 11.20 -2.92
C GLY A 23 10.71 10.13 -2.26
N ILE A 24 9.49 10.48 -1.83
CA ILE A 24 8.52 9.51 -1.31
C ILE A 24 7.38 9.35 -2.32
N HIS A 25 7.32 8.19 -2.95
CA HIS A 25 6.30 7.96 -3.96
C HIS A 25 4.94 7.64 -3.33
N ASN A 26 3.87 8.13 -4.01
CA ASN A 26 2.49 7.76 -3.71
C ASN A 26 2.04 8.05 -2.27
N LEU A 27 2.64 9.06 -1.59
CA LEU A 27 2.29 9.43 -0.22
C LEU A 27 0.92 10.12 -0.19
N ARG A 28 -0.03 9.52 0.52
CA ARG A 28 -1.36 10.09 0.72
C ARG A 28 -2.02 9.63 2.01
N ASP A 29 -3.01 10.39 2.43
CA ASP A 29 -4.03 9.98 3.39
C ASP A 29 -5.10 9.15 2.64
N TYR A 30 -5.39 7.95 3.11
CA TYR A 30 -6.44 7.10 2.54
C TYR A 30 -7.68 6.99 3.45
N GLY A 31 -7.83 7.94 4.39
CA GLY A 31 -9.07 8.19 5.12
C GLY A 31 -10.06 9.04 4.32
N GLY A 32 -11.13 9.46 4.99
CA GLY A 32 -12.12 10.39 4.43
C GLY A 32 -13.27 9.74 3.65
N TYR A 33 -13.27 8.44 3.39
CA TYR A 33 -14.32 7.73 2.67
C TYR A 33 -15.59 7.59 3.51
N ALA A 34 -16.75 7.82 2.89
CA ALA A 34 -18.04 7.63 3.53
C ALA A 34 -18.35 6.14 3.75
N ILE A 35 -19.11 5.86 4.80
CA ILE A 35 -19.53 4.49 5.12
C ILE A 35 -21.05 4.41 4.93
N PRO A 36 -21.56 3.47 4.14
CA PRO A 36 -22.99 3.21 4.03
C PRO A 36 -23.61 2.97 5.43
N GLY A 37 -24.68 3.68 5.71
CA GLY A 37 -25.31 3.64 7.05
C GLY A 37 -24.85 4.71 8.02
N GLY A 38 -23.85 5.49 7.68
CA GLY A 38 -23.40 6.67 8.42
C GLY A 38 -21.94 6.58 8.88
N GLY A 39 -21.35 7.75 9.11
CA GLY A 39 -19.95 7.89 9.49
C GLY A 39 -19.00 8.00 8.29
N ARG A 40 -17.76 8.24 8.60
CA ARG A 40 -16.66 8.41 7.63
C ARG A 40 -15.35 7.90 8.23
N VAL A 41 -14.52 7.26 7.41
CA VAL A 41 -13.15 6.91 7.82
C VAL A 41 -12.41 8.19 8.22
N ARG A 42 -11.79 8.20 9.39
CA ARG A 42 -11.05 9.37 9.90
C ARG A 42 -9.91 9.73 8.94
N SER A 43 -9.84 11.00 8.56
CA SER A 43 -8.70 11.56 7.84
C SER A 43 -7.58 11.96 8.81
N GLY A 44 -6.36 12.03 8.30
CA GLY A 44 -5.18 12.44 9.08
C GLY A 44 -4.64 11.37 10.04
N VAL A 45 -5.09 10.12 9.90
CA VAL A 45 -4.64 9.01 10.76
C VAL A 45 -4.18 7.79 9.96
N LEU A 46 -4.58 7.68 8.71
CA LEU A 46 -4.27 6.53 7.84
C LEU A 46 -3.49 6.99 6.61
N PHE A 47 -2.19 6.71 6.59
CA PHE A 47 -1.31 7.11 5.50
C PHE A 47 -0.76 5.89 4.76
N ARG A 48 -0.51 6.06 3.46
CA ARG A 48 0.17 5.07 2.63
C ARG A 48 1.21 5.70 1.71
N SER A 49 2.29 4.95 1.39
CA SER A 49 3.35 5.42 0.49
C SER A 49 4.16 4.28 -0.12
N GLY A 50 5.12 4.61 -0.99
CA GLY A 50 6.30 3.81 -1.30
C GLY A 50 7.37 3.88 -0.22
N GLN A 51 8.54 3.29 -0.49
CA GLN A 51 9.70 3.33 0.40
C GLN A 51 10.32 4.76 0.47
N HIS A 52 11.18 5.01 1.46
CA HIS A 52 11.69 6.35 1.78
C HIS A 52 13.21 6.50 1.62
N MET A 53 13.88 5.66 0.85
CA MET A 53 15.33 5.74 0.67
C MET A 53 15.77 7.10 0.09
N GLU A 54 15.01 7.57 -0.91
CA GLU A 54 15.26 8.83 -1.62
C GLU A 54 14.55 10.05 -1.00
N ALA A 55 13.95 9.89 0.19
CA ALA A 55 13.25 10.99 0.86
C ALA A 55 14.20 12.18 1.09
N SER A 56 13.78 13.38 0.73
CA SER A 56 14.50 14.61 1.07
C SER A 56 14.34 14.96 2.56
N ASP A 57 15.09 15.92 3.07
CA ASP A 57 14.91 16.40 4.43
C ASP A 57 13.55 17.08 4.62
N ASP A 58 13.02 17.73 3.58
CA ASP A 58 11.67 18.30 3.58
C ASP A 58 10.60 17.20 3.64
N ASP A 59 10.80 16.10 2.90
CA ASP A 59 9.90 14.92 2.97
C ASP A 59 9.91 14.31 4.37
N LEU A 60 11.08 14.21 5.01
CA LEU A 60 11.19 13.68 6.37
C LEU A 60 10.55 14.61 7.41
N ALA A 61 10.69 15.93 7.23
CA ALA A 61 10.01 16.93 8.07
C ALA A 61 8.49 16.84 7.90
N LEU A 62 8.01 16.64 6.67
CA LEU A 62 6.58 16.39 6.40
C LEU A 62 6.08 15.14 7.12
N LEU A 63 6.76 13.98 6.98
CA LEU A 63 6.38 12.76 7.67
C LEU A 63 6.36 12.94 9.21
N HIS A 64 7.34 13.68 9.75
CA HIS A 64 7.38 13.98 11.17
C HIS A 64 6.17 14.82 11.62
N ALA A 65 5.79 15.81 10.80
CA ALA A 65 4.63 16.68 11.08
C ALA A 65 3.27 15.96 10.96
N LEU A 66 3.19 14.80 10.28
CA LEU A 66 1.99 13.97 10.22
C LEU A 66 1.74 13.15 11.49
N ASP A 67 2.60 13.25 12.49
CA ASP A 67 2.50 12.55 13.78
C ASP A 67 2.27 11.04 13.66
N ILE A 68 2.99 10.42 12.72
CA ILE A 68 2.92 8.97 12.51
C ILE A 68 3.54 8.25 13.71
N ARG A 69 2.76 7.42 14.37
CA ARG A 69 3.16 6.63 15.55
C ARG A 69 3.53 5.20 15.21
N THR A 70 2.99 4.68 14.11
CA THR A 70 3.24 3.31 13.67
C THR A 70 3.53 3.28 12.18
N VAL A 71 4.61 2.63 11.80
CA VAL A 71 4.98 2.36 10.40
C VAL A 71 4.91 0.87 10.16
N ILE A 72 4.14 0.45 9.17
CA ILE A 72 4.05 -0.94 8.74
C ILE A 72 4.80 -1.08 7.41
N ASP A 73 5.96 -1.72 7.46
CA ASP A 73 6.80 -1.98 6.30
C ASP A 73 6.53 -3.38 5.74
N LEU A 74 5.81 -3.43 4.62
CA LEU A 74 5.41 -4.67 3.95
C LEU A 74 6.52 -5.32 3.10
N ARG A 75 7.73 -4.77 3.13
CA ARG A 75 8.87 -5.27 2.36
C ARG A 75 9.54 -6.46 3.04
N GLY A 76 10.12 -7.34 2.23
CA GLY A 76 11.01 -8.39 2.70
C GLY A 76 12.36 -7.85 3.21
N VAL A 77 13.15 -8.73 3.82
CA VAL A 77 14.46 -8.38 4.39
C VAL A 77 15.38 -7.82 3.32
N SER A 78 15.53 -8.49 2.18
CA SER A 78 16.43 -8.06 1.10
C SER A 78 16.03 -6.70 0.50
N GLU A 79 14.72 -6.41 0.42
CA GLU A 79 14.26 -5.08 -0.02
C GLU A 79 14.61 -3.98 1.00
N ARG A 80 14.47 -4.28 2.31
CA ARG A 80 14.79 -3.31 3.37
C ARG A 80 16.30 -3.04 3.48
N GLU A 81 17.11 -4.07 3.33
CA GLU A 81 18.58 -3.96 3.34
C GLU A 81 19.11 -3.25 2.10
N GLY A 82 18.59 -3.58 0.92
CA GLY A 82 18.99 -2.93 -0.33
C GLY A 82 18.48 -1.50 -0.49
N PHE A 83 17.37 -1.16 0.16
CA PHE A 83 16.72 0.15 0.08
C PHE A 83 16.29 0.64 1.47
N PRO A 84 17.25 0.95 2.37
CA PRO A 84 16.95 1.38 3.73
C PRO A 84 16.19 2.71 3.72
N CYS A 85 15.09 2.78 4.46
CA CYS A 85 14.32 4.02 4.58
C CYS A 85 15.09 5.06 5.40
N ARG A 86 15.22 6.27 4.86
CA ARG A 86 15.64 7.45 5.64
C ARG A 86 14.58 7.78 6.70
N ARG A 87 15.03 8.35 7.81
CA ARG A 87 14.17 8.74 8.92
C ARG A 87 14.52 10.15 9.40
N HIS A 88 13.52 10.89 9.87
CA HIS A 88 13.73 12.16 10.54
C HIS A 88 14.58 11.96 11.80
N PRO A 89 15.49 12.91 12.20
CA PRO A 89 16.30 12.78 13.41
C PRO A 89 15.50 12.50 14.69
N ASN A 90 14.26 13.02 14.77
CA ASN A 90 13.34 12.80 15.89
C ASN A 90 12.33 11.68 15.60
N PHE A 91 12.68 10.72 14.72
CA PHE A 91 11.80 9.60 14.43
C PHE A 91 11.60 8.71 15.66
N ALA A 92 10.36 8.56 16.09
CA ALA A 92 9.99 7.79 17.28
C ALA A 92 8.86 6.76 17.02
N ALA A 93 8.41 6.61 15.75
CA ALA A 93 7.38 5.66 15.41
C ALA A 93 7.87 4.21 15.57
N GLN A 94 6.97 3.34 16.04
CA GLN A 94 7.22 1.91 16.02
C GLN A 94 7.22 1.40 14.57
N VAL A 95 8.24 0.65 14.18
CA VAL A 95 8.31 0.01 12.86
C VAL A 95 7.97 -1.48 13.00
N ILE A 96 6.97 -1.91 12.26
CA ILE A 96 6.51 -3.30 12.21
C ILE A 96 6.83 -3.85 10.83
N ALA A 97 7.57 -4.95 10.78
CA ALA A 97 7.99 -5.60 9.55
C ALA A 97 7.94 -7.13 9.71
N TYR A 98 8.08 -7.85 8.60
CA TYR A 98 8.26 -9.30 8.59
C TYR A 98 9.74 -9.65 8.53
N GLU A 99 10.16 -10.66 9.32
CA GLU A 99 11.56 -11.08 9.43
C GLU A 99 11.98 -12.11 8.37
N GLY A 100 11.41 -12.01 7.19
CA GLY A 100 11.69 -12.87 6.04
C GLY A 100 11.38 -12.18 4.72
N GLU A 101 11.34 -12.93 3.63
CA GLU A 101 11.01 -12.41 2.31
C GLU A 101 9.50 -12.39 2.10
N THR A 102 8.99 -11.27 1.56
CA THR A 102 7.57 -11.07 1.23
C THR A 102 7.26 -11.28 -0.25
N THR A 103 8.28 -11.50 -1.06
CA THR A 103 8.16 -11.83 -2.48
C THR A 103 8.81 -13.18 -2.76
N ASN A 104 8.13 -14.06 -3.51
CA ASN A 104 8.60 -15.41 -3.81
C ASN A 104 9.56 -15.47 -5.01
N SER A 105 9.99 -14.35 -5.55
CA SER A 105 10.92 -14.33 -6.67
C SER A 105 12.24 -13.72 -6.22
N PRO A 106 13.30 -14.52 -6.07
CA PRO A 106 14.64 -13.97 -6.07
C PRO A 106 14.81 -13.13 -7.35
N PRO A 107 15.48 -11.99 -7.30
CA PRO A 107 15.70 -11.14 -8.47
C PRO A 107 16.42 -11.85 -9.62
N HIS A 108 16.91 -13.07 -9.42
CA HIS A 108 17.82 -13.79 -10.31
C HIS A 108 17.23 -15.04 -10.98
N GLU A 109 16.00 -15.48 -10.68
CA GLU A 109 15.40 -16.68 -11.27
C GLU A 109 14.41 -16.38 -12.40
N GLY A 110 14.76 -15.50 -13.30
CA GLY A 110 14.06 -15.21 -14.55
C GLY A 110 14.99 -15.29 -15.75
N GLY A 111 15.94 -16.24 -15.72
CA GLY A 111 16.86 -16.48 -16.82
C GLY A 111 16.19 -17.21 -17.98
N GLY A 112 15.46 -16.52 -18.79
CA GLY A 112 14.94 -17.00 -20.06
C GLY A 112 14.93 -15.85 -21.05
N GLY A 113 15.83 -15.90 -22.01
CA GLY A 113 15.98 -15.09 -23.21
C GLY A 113 15.33 -13.69 -23.21
N GLN A 114 16.01 -12.70 -23.72
CA GLN A 114 15.52 -11.32 -23.91
C GLN A 114 14.24 -11.29 -24.77
N VAL A 115 13.12 -11.65 -24.16
CA VAL A 115 11.80 -11.56 -24.80
C VAL A 115 11.17 -10.26 -24.38
N MET A 116 10.89 -9.40 -25.35
CA MET A 116 10.21 -8.12 -25.15
C MET A 116 9.01 -8.27 -24.19
N MET A 117 8.93 -7.40 -23.19
CA MET A 117 7.80 -7.31 -22.28
C MET A 117 6.67 -6.54 -22.97
N THR A 118 5.66 -7.28 -23.43
CA THR A 118 4.47 -6.73 -24.05
C THR A 118 3.40 -6.37 -23.01
N PRO A 119 2.42 -5.50 -23.31
CA PRO A 119 1.31 -5.16 -22.42
C PRO A 119 0.58 -6.38 -21.89
N GLN A 120 0.34 -7.38 -22.73
CA GLN A 120 -0.33 -8.62 -22.33
C GLN A 120 0.50 -9.43 -21.30
N LYS A 121 1.81 -9.62 -21.54
CA LYS A 121 2.70 -10.32 -20.60
C LYS A 121 2.80 -9.58 -19.27
N ALA A 122 2.89 -8.26 -19.31
CA ALA A 122 2.92 -7.42 -18.13
C ALA A 122 1.64 -7.60 -17.30
N ARG A 123 0.47 -7.56 -17.95
CA ARG A 123 -0.83 -7.79 -17.32
C ARG A 123 -0.93 -9.20 -16.71
N GLU A 124 -0.61 -10.25 -17.47
CA GLU A 124 -0.62 -11.64 -17.00
C GLU A 124 0.30 -11.83 -15.79
N ARG A 125 1.49 -11.21 -15.81
CA ARG A 125 2.42 -11.24 -14.69
C ARG A 125 1.83 -10.59 -13.44
N MET A 126 1.22 -9.42 -13.59
CA MET A 126 0.60 -8.74 -12.46
C MET A 126 -0.59 -9.53 -11.91
N LEU A 127 -1.45 -10.06 -12.75
CA LEU A 127 -2.54 -10.96 -12.32
C LEU A 127 -2.01 -12.15 -11.51
N ALA A 128 -0.91 -12.78 -11.96
CA ALA A 128 -0.27 -13.86 -11.21
C ALA A 128 0.30 -13.42 -9.86
N VAL A 129 0.71 -12.16 -9.69
CA VAL A 129 1.09 -11.60 -8.37
C VAL A 129 -0.11 -11.55 -7.45
N TYR A 130 -1.25 -11.01 -7.92
CA TYR A 130 -2.46 -10.87 -7.11
C TYR A 130 -3.14 -12.21 -6.81
N THR A 131 -3.06 -13.19 -7.74
CA THR A 131 -3.51 -14.58 -7.50
C THR A 131 -2.74 -15.25 -6.36
N ARG A 132 -1.43 -15.02 -6.27
CA ARG A 132 -0.58 -15.68 -5.26
C ARG A 132 -0.54 -14.96 -3.92
N MET A 133 -0.85 -13.66 -3.90
CA MET A 133 -0.72 -12.84 -2.69
C MET A 133 -1.58 -13.34 -1.52
N PRO A 134 -2.85 -13.75 -1.69
CA PRO A 134 -3.70 -14.19 -0.58
C PRO A 134 -3.20 -15.45 0.13
N VAL A 135 -2.49 -16.33 -0.58
CA VAL A 135 -2.00 -17.62 -0.07
C VAL A 135 -0.51 -17.60 0.30
N ASN A 136 0.17 -16.47 0.09
CA ASN A 136 1.58 -16.33 0.46
C ASN A 136 1.71 -16.21 1.98
N PRO A 137 2.41 -17.16 2.68
CA PRO A 137 2.51 -17.15 4.13
C PRO A 137 3.13 -15.87 4.70
N ALA A 138 4.10 -15.28 4.01
CA ALA A 138 4.74 -14.04 4.45
C ALA A 138 3.77 -12.85 4.33
N MET A 139 2.96 -12.80 3.26
CA MET A 139 1.94 -11.77 3.09
C MET A 139 0.82 -11.91 4.14
N ILE A 140 0.38 -13.14 4.41
CA ILE A 140 -0.57 -13.42 5.50
C ILE A 140 0.00 -12.93 6.83
N ALA A 141 1.24 -13.29 7.16
CA ALA A 141 1.87 -12.91 8.41
C ALA A 141 1.99 -11.38 8.57
N ILE A 142 2.43 -10.66 7.54
CA ILE A 142 2.59 -9.20 7.63
C ILE A 142 1.24 -8.47 7.61
N PHE A 143 0.23 -8.95 6.89
CA PHE A 143 -1.11 -8.38 6.93
C PHE A 143 -1.79 -8.62 8.30
N SER A 144 -1.59 -9.78 8.91
CA SER A 144 -2.06 -10.02 10.28
C SER A 144 -1.38 -9.05 11.27
N ARG A 145 -0.07 -8.81 11.16
CA ARG A 145 0.66 -7.82 11.97
C ARG A 145 0.15 -6.39 11.72
N TYR A 146 -0.20 -6.06 10.48
CA TYR A 146 -0.80 -4.77 10.13
C TYR A 146 -2.10 -4.53 10.89
N PHE A 147 -3.04 -5.50 10.88
CA PHE A 147 -4.28 -5.39 11.63
C PHE A 147 -4.08 -5.38 13.14
N ASN A 148 -3.12 -6.17 13.65
CA ASN A 148 -2.74 -6.13 15.08
C ASN A 148 -2.25 -4.72 15.47
N ALA A 149 -1.36 -4.16 14.66
CA ALA A 149 -0.81 -2.83 14.90
C ALA A 149 -1.89 -1.74 14.94
N LEU A 150 -2.85 -1.79 14.02
CA LEU A 150 -3.97 -0.83 13.99
C LEU A 150 -4.93 -1.00 15.16
N ASP A 151 -5.12 -2.21 15.66
CA ASP A 151 -5.95 -2.51 16.83
C ASP A 151 -5.27 -2.05 18.14
N GLU A 152 -3.98 -2.32 18.28
CA GLU A 152 -3.21 -2.11 19.53
C GLU A 152 -2.66 -0.69 19.68
N ASN A 153 -2.25 -0.03 18.59
CA ASN A 153 -1.59 1.28 18.64
C ASN A 153 -2.54 2.42 18.30
N ASP A 154 -2.43 3.53 19.04
CA ASP A 154 -3.16 4.76 18.78
C ASP A 154 -2.33 5.74 17.93
N GLY A 155 -3.03 6.71 17.32
CA GLY A 155 -2.41 7.76 16.51
C GLY A 155 -2.26 7.41 15.04
N GLY A 156 -1.46 8.20 14.32
CA GLY A 156 -1.25 8.05 12.90
C GLY A 156 -0.49 6.77 12.53
N SER A 157 -0.94 6.08 11.50
CA SER A 157 -0.26 4.91 10.94
C SER A 157 0.11 5.12 9.47
N LEU A 158 1.27 4.62 9.08
CA LEU A 158 1.75 4.63 7.70
C LEU A 158 2.04 3.20 7.25
N VAL A 159 1.33 2.73 6.23
CA VAL A 159 1.62 1.45 5.57
C VAL A 159 2.35 1.69 4.26
N HIS A 160 3.46 0.98 4.04
CA HIS A 160 4.22 1.10 2.80
C HIS A 160 4.83 -0.23 2.35
N CYS A 161 5.16 -0.30 1.06
CA CYS A 161 6.01 -1.35 0.50
C CYS A 161 7.13 -0.72 -0.32
N PHE A 162 7.55 -1.31 -1.43
CA PHE A 162 8.58 -0.71 -2.30
C PHE A 162 8.02 0.48 -3.09
N ALA A 163 7.04 0.25 -3.97
CA ALA A 163 6.42 1.31 -4.79
C ALA A 163 5.16 1.93 -4.17
N GLY A 164 4.65 1.38 -3.06
CA GLY A 164 3.41 1.85 -2.44
C GLY A 164 2.14 1.50 -3.22
N LYS A 165 2.19 0.52 -4.13
CA LYS A 165 1.06 0.19 -5.02
C LYS A 165 0.39 -1.15 -4.68
N ASP A 166 1.02 -2.30 -4.93
CA ASP A 166 0.37 -3.63 -4.87
C ASP A 166 0.11 -4.09 -3.42
N ARG A 167 1.15 -4.46 -2.66
CA ARG A 167 1.02 -4.89 -1.25
C ARG A 167 0.33 -3.82 -0.39
N THR A 168 0.73 -2.58 -0.57
CA THR A 168 0.15 -1.41 0.13
C THR A 168 -1.30 -1.19 -0.30
N GLY A 169 -1.60 -1.33 -1.59
CA GLY A 169 -2.95 -1.21 -2.12
C GLY A 169 -3.89 -2.24 -1.52
N ILE A 170 -3.48 -3.51 -1.49
CA ILE A 170 -4.29 -4.57 -0.87
C ILE A 170 -4.46 -4.33 0.63
N ALA A 171 -3.39 -3.97 1.38
CA ALA A 171 -3.50 -3.68 2.81
C ALA A 171 -4.52 -2.56 3.09
N ALA A 172 -4.46 -1.45 2.35
CA ALA A 172 -5.40 -0.34 2.46
C ALA A 172 -6.83 -0.78 2.09
N SER A 173 -7.00 -1.52 1.00
CA SER A 173 -8.30 -2.03 0.54
C SER A 173 -8.95 -2.96 1.56
N LEU A 174 -8.18 -3.88 2.14
CA LEU A 174 -8.67 -4.77 3.20
C LEU A 174 -9.13 -3.98 4.43
N LEU A 175 -8.38 -2.95 4.85
CA LEU A 175 -8.80 -2.11 5.98
C LEU A 175 -10.07 -1.33 5.65
N LEU A 176 -10.15 -0.69 4.49
CA LEU A 176 -11.34 0.06 4.08
C LEU A 176 -12.59 -0.85 4.03
N HIS A 177 -12.43 -2.10 3.57
CA HIS A 177 -13.50 -3.10 3.62
C HIS A 177 -13.92 -3.42 5.07
N VAL A 178 -12.96 -3.64 5.99
CA VAL A 178 -13.22 -3.86 7.43
C VAL A 178 -13.97 -2.68 8.04
N LEU A 179 -13.64 -1.46 7.66
CA LEU A 179 -14.30 -0.25 8.13
C LEU A 179 -15.69 -0.06 7.53
N GLY A 180 -16.05 -0.78 6.46
CA GLY A 180 -17.36 -0.74 5.83
C GLY A 180 -17.49 0.25 4.68
N VAL A 181 -16.38 0.67 4.08
CA VAL A 181 -16.38 1.53 2.87
C VAL A 181 -16.94 0.74 1.69
N HIS A 182 -17.71 1.42 0.82
CA HIS A 182 -18.28 0.80 -0.37
C HIS A 182 -17.18 0.30 -1.32
N HIS A 183 -17.41 -0.82 -1.99
CA HIS A 183 -16.43 -1.45 -2.88
C HIS A 183 -15.94 -0.49 -3.97
N ASP A 184 -16.82 0.28 -4.61
CA ASP A 184 -16.44 1.22 -5.67
C ASP A 184 -15.48 2.31 -5.18
N ASP A 185 -15.67 2.77 -3.92
CA ASP A 185 -14.77 3.74 -3.29
C ASP A 185 -13.41 3.09 -2.97
N ILE A 186 -13.40 1.81 -2.57
CA ILE A 186 -12.15 1.05 -2.36
C ILE A 186 -11.39 0.90 -3.68
N VAL A 187 -12.06 0.55 -4.77
CA VAL A 187 -11.45 0.48 -6.11
C VAL A 187 -10.93 1.85 -6.54
N THR A 188 -11.71 2.91 -6.30
CA THR A 188 -11.30 4.29 -6.60
C THR A 188 -10.02 4.66 -5.83
N GLU A 189 -9.94 4.37 -4.53
CA GLU A 189 -8.73 4.60 -3.73
C GLU A 189 -7.52 3.83 -4.26
N PHE A 190 -7.72 2.56 -4.62
CA PHE A 190 -6.67 1.73 -5.19
C PHE A 190 -6.13 2.32 -6.51
N LEU A 191 -7.02 2.79 -7.40
CA LEU A 191 -6.69 3.37 -8.70
C LEU A 191 -6.01 4.74 -8.61
N LEU A 192 -6.17 5.50 -7.50
CA LEU A 192 -5.42 6.75 -7.28
C LEU A 192 -3.90 6.56 -7.38
N THR A 193 -3.39 5.34 -7.23
CA THR A 193 -1.98 5.02 -7.48
C THR A 193 -1.51 5.46 -8.87
N ASN A 194 -2.41 5.45 -9.87
CA ASN A 194 -2.11 5.87 -11.24
C ASN A 194 -1.98 7.39 -11.38
N ASP A 195 -2.56 8.16 -10.47
CA ASP A 195 -2.58 9.62 -10.47
C ASP A 195 -1.53 10.22 -9.52
N ALA A 196 -0.67 9.36 -8.93
CA ALA A 196 0.37 9.82 -8.01
C ALA A 196 1.32 10.82 -8.70
N PRO A 197 1.52 12.04 -8.15
CA PRO A 197 2.34 13.09 -8.78
C PRO A 197 3.79 12.67 -9.06
N THR A 198 4.28 11.68 -8.34
CA THR A 198 5.65 11.14 -8.46
C THR A 198 5.75 9.93 -9.39
N ARG A 199 4.68 9.54 -10.06
CA ARG A 199 4.62 8.32 -10.89
C ARG A 199 5.67 8.31 -12.00
N ASP A 200 5.72 9.38 -12.80
CA ASP A 200 6.67 9.49 -13.90
C ASP A 200 8.15 9.44 -13.44
N ILE A 201 8.41 9.94 -12.23
CA ILE A 201 9.74 9.86 -11.61
C ILE A 201 10.06 8.41 -11.29
N LEU A 202 9.14 7.71 -10.64
CA LEU A 202 9.31 6.31 -10.27
C LEU A 202 9.48 5.41 -11.49
N GLU A 203 8.69 5.63 -12.56
CA GLU A 203 8.81 4.90 -13.83
C GLU A 203 10.19 5.08 -14.46
N ARG A 204 10.66 6.33 -14.59
CA ARG A 204 12.01 6.62 -15.13
C ARG A 204 13.14 6.01 -14.29
N GLN A 205 13.04 6.04 -12.98
CA GLN A 205 14.05 5.46 -12.07
C GLN A 205 14.05 3.93 -12.11
N SER A 206 12.89 3.32 -12.29
CA SER A 206 12.73 1.86 -12.27
C SER A 206 13.04 1.20 -13.60
N LEU A 207 12.84 1.89 -14.73
CA LEU A 207 12.93 1.33 -16.07
C LEU A 207 14.28 0.63 -16.34
N PRO A 208 15.46 1.21 -16.06
CA PRO A 208 16.73 0.54 -16.37
C PRO A 208 16.90 -0.80 -15.64
N ARG A 209 16.45 -0.86 -14.38
CA ARG A 209 16.50 -2.08 -13.59
C ARG A 209 15.49 -3.13 -14.09
N MET A 210 14.31 -2.67 -14.49
CA MET A 210 13.29 -3.56 -15.05
C MET A 210 13.71 -4.10 -16.41
N GLU A 211 14.32 -3.30 -17.28
CA GLU A 211 14.85 -3.75 -18.58
C GLU A 211 16.03 -4.72 -18.40
N ALA A 212 16.86 -4.51 -17.40
CA ALA A 212 17.94 -5.46 -17.05
C ALA A 212 17.38 -6.85 -16.64
N HIS A 213 16.18 -6.88 -16.06
CA HIS A 213 15.53 -8.10 -15.58
C HIS A 213 14.61 -8.76 -16.63
N TYR A 214 13.83 -7.95 -17.35
CA TYR A 214 12.78 -8.43 -18.27
C TYR A 214 13.16 -8.35 -19.75
N GLY A 215 14.26 -7.68 -20.11
CA GLY A 215 14.55 -7.26 -21.49
C GLY A 215 13.81 -5.96 -21.84
N ALA A 216 13.71 -5.63 -23.13
CA ALA A 216 13.04 -4.44 -23.60
C ALA A 216 11.56 -4.43 -23.16
N ILE A 217 11.09 -3.26 -22.71
CA ILE A 217 9.73 -3.08 -22.20
C ILE A 217 8.98 -2.08 -23.08
N GLU A 218 7.83 -2.49 -23.61
CA GLU A 218 6.95 -1.58 -24.35
C GLU A 218 6.37 -0.52 -23.38
N PRO A 219 6.14 0.72 -23.84
CA PRO A 219 5.62 1.80 -22.97
C PRO A 219 4.31 1.43 -22.24
N GLU A 220 3.37 0.79 -22.94
CA GLU A 220 2.12 0.34 -22.35
C GLU A 220 2.34 -0.83 -21.36
N ALA A 221 3.33 -1.71 -21.61
CA ALA A 221 3.73 -2.74 -20.67
C ALA A 221 4.31 -2.15 -19.39
N LEU A 222 5.10 -1.07 -19.50
CA LEU A 222 5.60 -0.34 -18.34
C LEU A 222 4.42 0.24 -17.52
N HIS A 223 3.43 0.80 -18.19
CA HIS A 223 2.22 1.30 -17.55
C HIS A 223 1.50 0.21 -16.74
N ASN A 224 1.34 -0.99 -17.30
CA ASN A 224 0.71 -2.13 -16.61
C ASN A 224 1.55 -2.66 -15.44
N LEU A 225 2.90 -2.62 -15.54
CA LEU A 225 3.80 -3.04 -14.47
C LEU A 225 3.90 -2.01 -13.34
N MET A 226 3.88 -0.72 -13.66
CA MET A 226 4.12 0.36 -12.69
C MET A 226 2.83 1.02 -12.19
N GLY A 227 1.71 0.84 -12.88
CA GLY A 227 0.37 1.23 -12.45
C GLY A 227 -0.41 0.09 -11.81
N VAL A 228 -1.69 0.34 -11.60
CA VAL A 228 -2.66 -0.65 -11.14
C VAL A 228 -3.91 -0.62 -12.02
N LEU A 229 -4.56 -1.77 -12.18
CA LEU A 229 -5.81 -1.92 -12.92
C LEU A 229 -6.89 -2.46 -11.98
N PRO A 230 -8.19 -2.17 -12.21
CA PRO A 230 -9.29 -2.68 -11.38
C PRO A 230 -9.23 -4.21 -11.22
N GLU A 231 -8.94 -4.92 -12.32
CA GLU A 231 -8.84 -6.37 -12.33
C GLU A 231 -7.77 -6.96 -11.39
N TYR A 232 -6.79 -6.16 -10.94
CA TYR A 232 -5.78 -6.64 -10.01
C TYR A 232 -6.37 -6.87 -8.61
N ILE A 233 -7.11 -5.89 -8.10
CA ILE A 233 -7.82 -6.06 -6.82
C ILE A 233 -8.95 -7.09 -6.94
N ASP A 234 -9.67 -7.10 -8.07
CA ASP A 234 -10.74 -8.08 -8.34
C ASP A 234 -10.18 -9.51 -8.33
N THR A 235 -9.00 -9.73 -8.92
CA THR A 235 -8.31 -11.03 -8.89
C THR A 235 -8.00 -11.45 -7.45
N TYR A 236 -7.46 -10.55 -6.62
CA TYR A 236 -7.20 -10.86 -5.21
C TYR A 236 -8.48 -11.28 -4.48
N VAL A 237 -9.57 -10.52 -4.65
CA VAL A 237 -10.87 -10.80 -4.01
C VAL A 237 -11.48 -12.10 -4.53
N ALA A 238 -11.37 -12.38 -5.83
CA ALA A 238 -11.87 -13.61 -6.43
C ALA A 238 -11.16 -14.86 -5.89
N GLU A 239 -9.80 -14.81 -5.78
CA GLU A 239 -9.01 -15.90 -5.20
C GLU A 239 -9.37 -16.14 -3.73
N VAL A 240 -9.47 -15.08 -2.94
CA VAL A 240 -9.93 -15.17 -1.54
C VAL A 240 -11.33 -15.78 -1.45
N THR A 241 -12.25 -15.32 -2.29
CA THR A 241 -13.65 -15.80 -2.27
C THR A 241 -13.76 -17.27 -2.70
N ARG A 242 -12.96 -17.67 -3.69
CA ARG A 242 -12.92 -19.07 -4.14
C ARG A 242 -12.46 -20.01 -3.01
N ASP A 243 -11.43 -19.63 -2.26
CA ASP A 243 -10.78 -20.52 -1.30
C ASP A 243 -11.42 -20.44 0.10
N HIS A 244 -12.05 -19.32 0.46
CA HIS A 244 -12.60 -19.06 1.79
C HIS A 244 -14.10 -18.71 1.82
N GLY A 245 -14.76 -18.68 0.65
CA GLY A 245 -16.19 -18.37 0.52
C GLY A 245 -16.52 -16.87 0.54
N SER A 246 -15.76 -16.06 1.28
CA SER A 246 -15.91 -14.59 1.28
C SER A 246 -14.64 -13.89 1.80
N LEU A 247 -14.53 -12.59 1.51
CA LEU A 247 -13.46 -11.75 2.06
C LEU A 247 -13.56 -11.65 3.60
N ASP A 248 -14.77 -11.60 4.15
CA ASP A 248 -14.98 -11.58 5.60
C ASP A 248 -14.54 -12.88 6.29
N ALA A 249 -14.80 -14.03 5.66
CA ALA A 249 -14.35 -15.32 6.19
C ALA A 249 -12.79 -15.40 6.18
N TYR A 250 -12.14 -14.94 5.11
CA TYR A 250 -10.69 -14.85 5.04
C TYR A 250 -10.11 -13.92 6.11
N LEU A 251 -10.67 -12.72 6.25
CA LEU A 251 -10.27 -11.76 7.27
C LEU A 251 -10.35 -12.38 8.67
N ALA A 252 -11.45 -13.07 8.99
CA ALA A 252 -11.66 -13.68 10.29
C ALA A 252 -10.74 -14.88 10.54
N THR A 253 -10.66 -15.82 9.59
CA THR A 253 -10.00 -17.11 9.80
C THR A 253 -8.51 -17.11 9.52
N ILE A 254 -8.06 -16.29 8.58
CA ILE A 254 -6.66 -16.24 8.13
C ILE A 254 -5.92 -15.04 8.71
N LEU A 255 -6.52 -13.84 8.67
CA LEU A 255 -5.87 -12.63 9.16
C LEU A 255 -6.22 -12.28 10.62
N GLY A 256 -7.11 -13.04 11.25
CA GLY A 256 -7.51 -12.87 12.65
C GLY A 256 -8.34 -11.61 12.90
N VAL A 257 -9.06 -11.13 11.88
CA VAL A 257 -9.93 -9.93 11.94
C VAL A 257 -11.38 -10.41 12.08
N ASP A 258 -11.70 -10.92 13.25
CA ASP A 258 -13.05 -11.32 13.64
C ASP A 258 -13.99 -10.12 13.83
N GLU A 259 -15.26 -10.38 14.08
CA GLU A 259 -16.27 -9.33 14.23
C GLU A 259 -15.96 -8.38 15.42
N ALA A 260 -15.42 -8.92 16.52
CA ALA A 260 -15.04 -8.12 17.68
C ALA A 260 -13.89 -7.14 17.32
N ARG A 261 -12.91 -7.60 16.57
CA ARG A 261 -11.82 -6.75 16.08
C ARG A 261 -12.31 -5.72 15.05
N LYS A 262 -13.21 -6.09 14.14
CA LYS A 262 -13.85 -5.13 13.22
C LYS A 262 -14.54 -4.00 13.98
N GLN A 263 -15.28 -4.33 15.02
CA GLN A 263 -15.96 -3.33 15.85
C GLN A 263 -14.96 -2.40 16.54
N ARG A 264 -13.85 -2.91 17.11
CA ARG A 264 -12.82 -2.06 17.72
C ARG A 264 -12.16 -1.14 16.68
N LEU A 265 -11.78 -1.67 15.52
CA LEU A 265 -11.20 -0.87 14.44
C LEU A 265 -12.17 0.21 13.94
N ARG A 266 -13.45 -0.11 13.79
CA ARG A 266 -14.49 0.89 13.43
C ARG A 266 -14.65 1.94 14.50
N ALA A 267 -14.75 1.57 15.79
CA ALA A 267 -14.83 2.51 16.89
C ALA A 267 -13.64 3.48 16.95
N LYS A 268 -12.47 3.02 16.55
CA LYS A 268 -11.21 3.78 16.55
C LYS A 268 -11.04 4.65 15.29
N LEU A 269 -11.39 4.15 14.12
CA LEU A 269 -11.04 4.73 12.82
C LEU A 269 -12.21 5.35 12.06
N VAL A 270 -13.43 5.29 12.57
CA VAL A 270 -14.63 5.91 12.00
C VAL A 270 -15.10 7.06 12.89
N ALA A 271 -15.55 8.17 12.25
CA ALA A 271 -16.10 9.36 12.92
C ALA A 271 -17.48 9.70 12.35
#